data_403074636d6d09c5f2dbd2fe1c882caf
#
_entry.id   403074636d6d09c5f2dbd2fe1c882caf
#
_cell.length_a   1.000
_cell.length_b   1.000
_cell.length_c   1.000
_cell.angle_alpha   90.00
_cell.angle_beta   90.00
_cell.angle_gamma   90.00
#
_symmetry.space_group_name_H-M   'P 1'
#
loop_
_entity.id
_entity.type
_entity.pdbx_description
1 polymer ?
#
loop_
_entity_poly.entity_id
_entity_poly.type
_entity_poly.pdbx_seq_one_letter_code
_entity_poly.pdbx_strand_id
1 'polypeptide(L)'
;MIWLRRVLAIPLIIFFVLTFVLGLVLCHLSGTVGSAGFYNGQMHKAHVYDWVHESLLPAVLDEAGVESPTDFPIDTPEMKEDILTLAETTFPPEWLEETFEGASKQIVPYVVGDKNRFTITIDAESRIDPMADGIKDVVDGHATEIYDYVAADLIAPAVTDGVDLPYGITLTDEEVSGLVASAMPQDWAIARSKDMIDSLAAYLKGDVDNMNLSIGLAEVKSRATTALNELTEEKLTDLFEDIQTTCASVDEFRNGLDPNRGPTCKPAGYTYAQFKQALETDMGMTFAQRVDQDVIDLIPNTYYFNDAQLREVLGEDLAETLDSAREFIVDDQGQITDQDIRKSDDGSNDAEEEGFDRARDAIHTIKMWTWVLWFVSILLLMAIGFLCGRNWKSRLLWPLCVLFVTALVFLIFVAVAAAVAPIDGRMVERPKGEDATQAGIMIADKADEMAHNAIDALIWGLELKLILFIVFSGLAIAGVIAWAIVDRRRRQRLAQNDSESPSPSGVSEEPSTTA
;
A
#
# COMPACT_ATOMS: atom_id res chain seq x y z
N MET A 1 -18.94 67.44 13.94
CA MET A 1 -18.61 66.16 14.64
C MET A 1 -18.99 64.88 13.88
N ILE A 2 -20.11 64.83 13.09
CA ILE A 2 -20.51 63.60 12.35
C ILE A 2 -19.53 63.25 11.22
N TRP A 3 -18.99 64.23 10.51
CA TRP A 3 -18.02 64.03 9.45
C TRP A 3 -16.71 63.40 9.95
N LEU A 4 -16.18 63.87 11.09
CA LEU A 4 -14.97 63.33 11.72
C LEU A 4 -15.11 61.84 12.11
N ARG A 5 -16.29 61.44 12.61
CA ARG A 5 -16.56 60.02 12.96
C ARG A 5 -16.62 59.13 11.71
N ARG A 6 -17.14 59.63 10.57
CA ARG A 6 -17.13 58.86 9.32
C ARG A 6 -15.75 58.69 8.73
N VAL A 7 -14.92 59.72 8.81
CA VAL A 7 -13.51 59.68 8.35
C VAL A 7 -12.71 58.68 9.21
N LEU A 8 -12.95 58.64 10.51
CA LEU A 8 -12.31 57.68 11.44
C LEU A 8 -12.77 56.22 11.19
N ALA A 9 -13.97 55.99 10.62
CA ALA A 9 -14.46 54.67 10.30
C ALA A 9 -13.75 54.01 9.08
N ILE A 10 -13.19 54.81 8.15
CA ILE A 10 -12.54 54.27 6.95
C ILE A 10 -11.34 53.37 7.28
N PRO A 11 -10.34 53.81 8.09
CA PRO A 11 -9.22 52.93 8.45
C PRO A 11 -9.66 51.70 9.24
N LEU A 12 -10.72 51.79 10.08
CA LEU A 12 -11.27 50.65 10.79
C LEU A 12 -11.90 49.64 9.82
N ILE A 13 -12.60 50.11 8.79
CA ILE A 13 -13.17 49.21 7.76
C ILE A 13 -12.06 48.50 6.98
N ILE A 14 -11.00 49.23 6.58
CA ILE A 14 -9.86 48.62 5.88
C ILE A 14 -9.21 47.54 6.76
N PHE A 15 -8.96 47.86 8.05
CA PHE A 15 -8.35 46.92 8.97
C PHE A 15 -9.27 45.73 9.24
N PHE A 16 -10.58 45.92 9.34
CA PHE A 16 -11.57 44.86 9.41
C PHE A 16 -11.53 43.94 8.17
N VAL A 17 -11.52 44.51 6.95
CA VAL A 17 -11.43 43.72 5.72
C VAL A 17 -10.20 42.82 5.73
N LEU A 18 -9.03 43.37 6.06
CA LEU A 18 -7.77 42.60 6.13
C LEU A 18 -7.82 41.49 7.17
N THR A 19 -8.27 41.78 8.40
CA THR A 19 -8.33 40.81 9.48
C THR A 19 -9.40 39.74 9.24
N PHE A 20 -10.54 40.12 8.67
CA PHE A 20 -11.63 39.20 8.34
C PHE A 20 -11.26 38.24 7.21
N VAL A 21 -10.70 38.76 6.10
CA VAL A 21 -10.27 37.93 4.96
C VAL A 21 -9.15 36.98 5.38
N LEU A 22 -8.13 37.48 6.09
CA LEU A 22 -7.04 36.66 6.57
C LEU A 22 -7.56 35.58 7.57
N GLY A 23 -8.40 35.98 8.51
CA GLY A 23 -9.00 35.05 9.47
C GLY A 23 -9.87 33.99 8.81
N LEU A 24 -10.64 34.37 7.77
CA LEU A 24 -11.47 33.42 7.01
C LEU A 24 -10.61 32.40 6.23
N VAL A 25 -9.59 32.87 5.51
CA VAL A 25 -8.68 32.00 4.75
C VAL A 25 -7.93 31.05 5.68
N LEU A 26 -7.33 31.56 6.76
CA LEU A 26 -6.60 30.72 7.71
C LEU A 26 -7.51 29.72 8.43
N CYS A 27 -8.72 30.12 8.80
CA CYS A 27 -9.73 29.24 9.40
C CYS A 27 -10.18 28.15 8.39
N HIS A 28 -10.31 28.51 7.11
CA HIS A 28 -10.67 27.56 6.09
C HIS A 28 -9.55 26.56 5.84
N LEU A 29 -8.31 27.03 5.63
CA LEU A 29 -7.16 26.18 5.42
C LEU A 29 -6.92 25.25 6.62
N SER A 30 -6.86 25.78 7.84
CA SER A 30 -6.61 24.97 9.04
C SER A 30 -7.72 23.94 9.30
N GLY A 31 -8.98 24.26 9.00
CA GLY A 31 -10.11 23.35 9.19
C GLY A 31 -10.26 22.31 8.08
N THR A 32 -9.71 22.55 6.92
CA THR A 32 -9.78 21.63 5.77
C THR A 32 -8.51 20.79 5.67
N VAL A 33 -7.35 21.42 5.55
CA VAL A 33 -6.05 20.73 5.46
C VAL A 33 -5.70 20.02 6.77
N GLY A 34 -6.15 20.53 7.91
CA GLY A 34 -5.98 19.89 9.23
C GLY A 34 -6.97 18.75 9.51
N SER A 35 -7.76 18.32 8.52
CA SER A 35 -8.77 17.27 8.70
C SER A 35 -8.40 16.00 7.94
N ALA A 36 -8.31 14.86 8.65
CA ALA A 36 -8.12 13.55 8.02
C ALA A 36 -9.23 13.24 6.99
N GLY A 37 -10.47 13.64 7.28
CA GLY A 37 -11.60 13.44 6.35
C GLY A 37 -11.44 14.17 5.02
N PHE A 38 -10.65 15.25 4.96
CA PHE A 38 -10.32 15.92 3.71
C PHE A 38 -9.45 15.02 2.81
N TYR A 39 -8.38 14.46 3.34
CA TYR A 39 -7.46 13.58 2.60
C TYR A 39 -8.16 12.29 2.16
N ASN A 40 -8.90 11.66 3.05
CA ASN A 40 -9.69 10.47 2.72
C ASN A 40 -10.71 10.77 1.60
N GLY A 41 -11.37 11.92 1.67
CA GLY A 41 -12.28 12.35 0.61
C GLY A 41 -11.60 12.61 -0.74
N GLN A 42 -10.31 13.02 -0.77
CA GLN A 42 -9.56 13.14 -2.02
C GLN A 42 -9.14 11.78 -2.57
N MET A 43 -8.71 10.84 -1.71
CA MET A 43 -8.38 9.47 -2.11
C MET A 43 -9.58 8.76 -2.73
N HIS A 44 -10.76 8.87 -2.12
CA HIS A 44 -12.01 8.33 -2.69
C HIS A 44 -12.37 8.96 -4.04
N LYS A 45 -12.29 10.29 -4.16
CA LYS A 45 -12.58 10.98 -5.43
C LYS A 45 -11.63 10.59 -6.55
N ALA A 46 -10.37 10.36 -6.22
CA ALA A 46 -9.34 9.95 -7.16
C ALA A 46 -9.35 8.43 -7.38
N HIS A 47 -10.25 7.66 -6.76
CA HIS A 47 -10.30 6.20 -6.86
C HIS A 47 -8.92 5.55 -6.63
N VAL A 48 -8.19 6.00 -5.59
CA VAL A 48 -6.80 5.57 -5.34
C VAL A 48 -6.72 4.08 -5.07
N TYR A 49 -7.67 3.53 -4.31
CA TYR A 49 -7.66 2.12 -3.90
C TYR A 49 -7.86 1.18 -5.09
N ASP A 50 -8.83 1.48 -5.96
CA ASP A 50 -9.05 0.73 -7.20
C ASP A 50 -7.87 0.89 -8.16
N TRP A 51 -7.35 2.13 -8.28
CA TRP A 51 -6.22 2.45 -9.14
C TRP A 51 -4.93 1.69 -8.78
N VAL A 52 -4.70 1.41 -7.49
CA VAL A 52 -3.56 0.59 -7.04
C VAL A 52 -3.61 -0.79 -7.68
N HIS A 53 -4.77 -1.45 -7.69
CA HIS A 53 -4.95 -2.77 -8.28
C HIS A 53 -5.01 -2.74 -9.81
N GLU A 54 -5.78 -1.81 -10.39
CA GLU A 54 -6.04 -1.79 -11.82
C GLU A 54 -4.88 -1.23 -12.65
N SER A 55 -4.01 -0.41 -12.04
CA SER A 55 -3.01 0.33 -12.80
C SER A 55 -1.60 0.24 -12.22
N LEU A 56 -1.42 0.49 -10.90
CA LEU A 56 -0.09 0.56 -10.29
C LEU A 56 0.54 -0.83 -10.20
N LEU A 57 -0.18 -1.79 -9.66
CA LEU A 57 0.33 -3.15 -9.44
C LEU A 57 0.72 -3.86 -10.75
N PRO A 58 -0.09 -3.82 -11.84
CA PRO A 58 0.34 -4.33 -13.13
C PRO A 58 1.62 -3.67 -13.65
N ALA A 59 1.77 -2.35 -13.49
CA ALA A 59 2.96 -1.63 -13.93
C ALA A 59 4.22 -2.04 -13.14
N VAL A 60 4.07 -2.24 -11.83
CA VAL A 60 5.17 -2.73 -10.97
C VAL A 60 5.58 -4.15 -11.36
N LEU A 61 4.62 -5.03 -11.63
CA LEU A 61 4.88 -6.41 -12.07
C LEU A 61 5.54 -6.47 -13.45
N ASP A 62 5.13 -5.60 -14.38
CA ASP A 62 5.77 -5.52 -15.70
C ASP A 62 7.22 -5.02 -15.58
N GLU A 63 7.49 -4.13 -14.65
CA GLU A 63 8.84 -3.63 -14.40
C GLU A 63 9.73 -4.65 -13.67
N ALA A 64 9.19 -5.34 -12.68
CA ALA A 64 9.90 -6.39 -11.94
C ALA A 64 10.21 -7.62 -12.82
N GLY A 65 9.37 -7.95 -13.79
CA GLY A 65 9.58 -9.07 -14.71
C GLY A 65 10.75 -8.89 -15.68
N VAL A 66 11.18 -7.64 -15.91
CA VAL A 66 12.30 -7.34 -16.82
C VAL A 66 13.68 -7.63 -16.19
N GLU A 67 13.77 -7.65 -14.86
CA GLU A 67 15.04 -7.82 -14.11
C GLU A 67 15.14 -9.15 -13.35
N SER A 68 14.23 -10.12 -13.58
CA SER A 68 14.32 -11.41 -12.89
C SER A 68 15.65 -12.11 -13.27
N PRO A 69 16.60 -12.28 -12.34
CA PRO A 69 17.91 -12.89 -12.63
C PRO A 69 17.81 -14.41 -12.80
N THR A 70 16.61 -14.97 -12.70
CA THR A 70 16.32 -16.40 -12.87
C THR A 70 15.39 -16.57 -14.05
N ASP A 71 15.68 -17.54 -14.94
CA ASP A 71 14.79 -17.96 -16.05
C ASP A 71 13.44 -18.57 -15.58
N PHE A 72 13.02 -18.22 -14.35
CA PHE A 72 11.74 -18.68 -13.80
C PHE A 72 10.58 -18.07 -14.60
N PRO A 73 9.60 -18.87 -15.06
CA PRO A 73 8.56 -18.46 -16.00
C PRO A 73 7.49 -17.53 -15.40
N ILE A 74 7.89 -16.49 -14.64
CA ILE A 74 6.96 -15.46 -14.11
C ILE A 74 6.36 -14.60 -15.23
N ASP A 75 6.97 -14.60 -16.41
CA ASP A 75 6.61 -13.73 -17.53
C ASP A 75 5.41 -14.21 -18.36
N THR A 76 4.76 -15.31 -18.00
CA THR A 76 3.55 -15.71 -18.70
C THR A 76 2.39 -14.80 -18.34
N PRO A 77 1.53 -14.40 -19.32
CA PRO A 77 0.37 -13.55 -19.04
C PRO A 77 -0.57 -14.14 -17.99
N GLU A 78 -0.71 -15.47 -17.99
CA GLU A 78 -1.55 -16.22 -17.05
C GLU A 78 -1.02 -16.10 -15.61
N MET A 79 0.28 -16.28 -15.41
CA MET A 79 0.90 -16.15 -14.07
C MET A 79 0.83 -14.73 -13.54
N LYS A 80 0.98 -13.72 -14.42
CA LYS A 80 0.79 -12.31 -14.03
C LYS A 80 -0.64 -12.03 -13.57
N GLU A 81 -1.65 -12.58 -14.25
CA GLU A 81 -3.06 -12.44 -13.86
C GLU A 81 -3.33 -13.10 -12.49
N ASP A 82 -2.75 -14.28 -12.25
CA ASP A 82 -2.88 -14.96 -10.96
C ASP A 82 -2.17 -14.21 -9.82
N ILE A 83 -1.00 -13.62 -10.06
CA ILE A 83 -0.30 -12.76 -9.08
C ILE A 83 -1.12 -11.49 -8.79
N LEU A 84 -1.77 -10.90 -9.78
CA LEU A 84 -2.67 -9.76 -9.57
C LEU A 84 -3.88 -10.15 -8.73
N THR A 85 -4.47 -11.31 -9.02
CA THR A 85 -5.59 -11.87 -8.23
C THR A 85 -5.17 -12.19 -6.79
N LEU A 86 -3.97 -12.75 -6.61
CA LEU A 86 -3.37 -12.97 -5.28
C LEU A 86 -3.24 -11.65 -4.51
N ALA A 87 -2.72 -10.60 -5.15
CA ALA A 87 -2.54 -9.31 -4.51
C ALA A 87 -3.88 -8.64 -4.15
N GLU A 88 -4.90 -8.73 -5.02
CA GLU A 88 -6.25 -8.24 -4.74
C GLU A 88 -6.92 -9.00 -3.59
N THR A 89 -6.73 -10.32 -3.54
CA THR A 89 -7.27 -11.15 -2.46
C THR A 89 -6.56 -10.89 -1.13
N THR A 90 -5.24 -10.70 -1.17
CA THR A 90 -4.42 -10.45 0.03
C THR A 90 -4.65 -9.04 0.59
N PHE A 91 -4.70 -8.04 -0.27
CA PHE A 91 -4.84 -6.62 0.08
C PHE A 91 -6.04 -5.99 -0.63
N PRO A 92 -7.27 -6.41 -0.32
CA PRO A 92 -8.45 -5.90 -1.02
C PRO A 92 -8.59 -4.38 -0.86
N PRO A 93 -9.25 -3.68 -1.81
CA PRO A 93 -9.43 -2.23 -1.78
C PRO A 93 -10.02 -1.72 -0.45
N GLU A 94 -10.92 -2.47 0.16
CA GLU A 94 -11.54 -2.12 1.45
C GLU A 94 -10.53 -2.14 2.61
N TRP A 95 -9.59 -3.09 2.61
CA TRP A 95 -8.53 -3.14 3.61
C TRP A 95 -7.54 -1.99 3.45
N LEU A 96 -7.18 -1.66 2.20
CA LEU A 96 -6.36 -0.48 1.89
C LEU A 96 -7.04 0.80 2.38
N GLU A 97 -8.34 0.96 2.08
CA GLU A 97 -9.15 2.09 2.54
C GLU A 97 -9.12 2.21 4.06
N GLU A 98 -9.45 1.14 4.79
CA GLU A 98 -9.47 1.14 6.27
C GLU A 98 -8.10 1.49 6.86
N THR A 99 -7.04 0.90 6.30
CA THR A 99 -5.66 1.13 6.72
C THR A 99 -5.24 2.59 6.49
N PHE A 100 -5.46 3.14 5.30
CA PHE A 100 -5.13 4.53 5.00
C PHE A 100 -5.99 5.52 5.77
N GLU A 101 -7.28 5.24 5.97
CA GLU A 101 -8.13 6.05 6.83
C GLU A 101 -7.66 6.03 8.29
N GLY A 102 -7.26 4.88 8.79
CA GLY A 102 -6.69 4.72 10.13
C GLY A 102 -5.41 5.54 10.28
N ALA A 103 -4.51 5.41 9.33
CA ALA A 103 -3.24 6.14 9.29
C ALA A 103 -3.46 7.67 9.22
N SER A 104 -4.32 8.13 8.32
CA SER A 104 -4.58 9.57 8.17
C SER A 104 -5.19 10.21 9.42
N LYS A 105 -6.05 9.49 10.15
CA LYS A 105 -6.64 9.92 11.44
C LYS A 105 -5.58 10.10 12.55
N GLN A 106 -4.42 9.48 12.42
CA GLN A 106 -3.30 9.60 13.36
C GLN A 106 -2.26 10.61 12.88
N ILE A 107 -1.86 10.54 11.60
CA ILE A 107 -0.81 11.39 11.02
C ILE A 107 -1.26 12.85 10.93
N VAL A 108 -2.47 13.11 10.43
CA VAL A 108 -2.93 14.49 10.19
C VAL A 108 -2.93 15.33 11.47
N PRO A 109 -3.49 14.87 12.62
CA PRO A 109 -3.40 15.62 13.88
C PRO A 109 -1.96 15.82 14.38
N TYR A 110 -1.06 14.92 14.08
CA TYR A 110 0.36 15.05 14.41
C TYR A 110 1.03 16.14 13.56
N VAL A 111 0.83 16.10 12.23
CA VAL A 111 1.41 17.09 11.30
C VAL A 111 0.92 18.50 11.58
N VAL A 112 -0.35 18.68 11.95
CA VAL A 112 -0.92 20.00 12.28
C VAL A 112 -0.65 20.44 13.73
N GLY A 113 0.08 19.66 14.51
CA GLY A 113 0.49 19.99 15.87
C GLY A 113 -0.59 19.79 16.94
N ASP A 114 -1.70 19.11 16.64
CA ASP A 114 -2.75 18.79 17.62
C ASP A 114 -2.36 17.60 18.52
N LYS A 115 -1.47 16.73 18.04
CA LYS A 115 -0.88 15.61 18.79
C LYS A 115 0.64 15.69 18.73
N ASN A 116 1.31 15.25 19.79
CA ASN A 116 2.78 15.23 19.86
C ASN A 116 3.39 13.91 19.39
N ARG A 117 2.57 12.87 19.24
CA ARG A 117 2.96 11.52 18.80
C ARG A 117 1.83 10.92 18.01
N PHE A 118 2.15 9.97 17.14
CA PHE A 118 1.18 9.11 16.52
C PHE A 118 1.61 7.65 16.64
N THR A 119 0.64 6.75 16.52
CA THR A 119 0.85 5.32 16.37
C THR A 119 -0.17 4.86 15.34
N ILE A 120 0.33 4.33 14.22
CA ILE A 120 -0.48 3.68 13.20
C ILE A 120 -0.40 2.19 13.46
N THR A 121 -1.51 1.49 13.49
CA THR A 121 -1.54 0.02 13.58
C THR A 121 -2.05 -0.50 12.26
N ILE A 122 -1.25 -1.35 11.61
CA ILE A 122 -1.58 -2.03 10.36
C ILE A 122 -1.80 -3.50 10.71
N ASP A 123 -2.99 -4.01 10.45
CA ASP A 123 -3.32 -5.42 10.67
C ASP A 123 -2.74 -6.27 9.51
N ALA A 124 -1.42 -6.44 9.52
CA ALA A 124 -0.70 -7.25 8.55
C ALA A 124 -0.79 -8.75 8.85
N GLU A 125 -0.90 -9.13 10.13
CA GLU A 125 -1.01 -10.54 10.54
C GLU A 125 -2.22 -11.22 9.90
N SER A 126 -3.37 -10.55 9.84
CA SER A 126 -4.59 -11.08 9.21
C SER A 126 -4.46 -11.30 7.70
N ARG A 127 -3.40 -10.80 7.07
CA ARG A 127 -3.16 -10.94 5.62
C ARG A 127 -2.25 -12.11 5.29
N ILE A 128 -1.55 -12.68 6.25
CA ILE A 128 -0.60 -13.78 6.01
C ILE A 128 -1.31 -15.04 5.51
N ASP A 129 -2.42 -15.44 6.13
CA ASP A 129 -3.14 -16.64 5.70
C ASP A 129 -3.76 -16.49 4.30
N PRO A 130 -4.47 -15.40 3.96
CA PRO A 130 -4.92 -15.16 2.58
C PRO A 130 -3.79 -15.13 1.56
N MET A 131 -2.64 -14.56 1.91
CA MET A 131 -1.46 -14.53 1.06
C MET A 131 -0.91 -15.96 0.85
N ALA A 132 -0.74 -16.73 1.91
CA ALA A 132 -0.24 -18.10 1.82
C ALA A 132 -1.20 -19.00 1.01
N ASP A 133 -2.50 -18.88 1.22
CA ASP A 133 -3.50 -19.64 0.46
C ASP A 133 -3.49 -19.23 -1.02
N GLY A 134 -3.43 -17.96 -1.32
CA GLY A 134 -3.34 -17.48 -2.69
C GLY A 134 -2.04 -17.92 -3.40
N ILE A 135 -0.88 -17.92 -2.71
CA ILE A 135 0.36 -18.48 -3.27
C ILE A 135 0.21 -19.97 -3.57
N LYS A 136 -0.46 -20.74 -2.70
CA LYS A 136 -0.75 -22.18 -2.96
C LYS A 136 -1.65 -22.36 -4.16
N ASP A 137 -2.63 -21.48 -4.38
CA ASP A 137 -3.51 -21.51 -5.55
C ASP A 137 -2.72 -21.21 -6.84
N VAL A 138 -1.79 -20.24 -6.82
CA VAL A 138 -0.88 -19.97 -7.94
C VAL A 138 0.01 -21.19 -8.22
N VAL A 139 0.56 -21.83 -7.18
CA VAL A 139 1.37 -23.05 -7.31
C VAL A 139 0.54 -24.20 -7.92
N ASP A 140 -0.72 -24.34 -7.55
CA ASP A 140 -1.62 -25.35 -8.15
C ASP A 140 -1.95 -25.03 -9.62
N GLY A 141 -2.22 -23.77 -9.94
CA GLY A 141 -2.52 -23.32 -11.29
C GLY A 141 -1.38 -23.54 -12.27
N HIS A 142 -0.14 -23.36 -11.81
CA HIS A 142 1.10 -23.45 -12.60
C HIS A 142 1.96 -24.65 -12.23
N ALA A 143 1.34 -25.70 -11.72
CA ALA A 143 2.02 -26.88 -11.18
C ALA A 143 2.97 -27.54 -12.19
N THR A 144 2.59 -27.59 -13.46
CA THR A 144 3.40 -28.23 -14.51
C THR A 144 4.62 -27.38 -14.86
N GLU A 145 4.44 -26.09 -15.08
CA GLU A 145 5.50 -25.17 -15.46
C GLU A 145 6.55 -25.05 -14.33
N ILE A 146 6.09 -24.94 -13.09
CA ILE A 146 6.97 -24.88 -11.90
C ILE A 146 7.72 -26.20 -11.75
N TYR A 147 7.04 -27.32 -11.89
CA TYR A 147 7.64 -28.63 -11.77
C TYR A 147 8.68 -28.87 -12.87
N ASP A 148 8.38 -28.59 -14.13
CA ASP A 148 9.27 -28.77 -15.26
C ASP A 148 10.55 -27.94 -15.09
N TYR A 149 10.41 -26.67 -14.64
CA TYR A 149 11.56 -25.82 -14.33
C TYR A 149 12.44 -26.41 -13.20
N VAL A 150 11.84 -26.80 -12.07
CA VAL A 150 12.58 -27.36 -10.93
C VAL A 150 13.23 -28.70 -11.31
N ALA A 151 12.53 -29.57 -12.00
CA ALA A 151 13.02 -30.90 -12.36
C ALA A 151 14.12 -30.84 -13.43
N ALA A 152 13.90 -30.07 -14.51
CA ALA A 152 14.80 -30.02 -15.67
C ALA A 152 16.00 -29.10 -15.44
N ASP A 153 15.78 -27.90 -14.87
CA ASP A 153 16.81 -26.85 -14.84
C ASP A 153 17.59 -26.83 -13.52
N LEU A 154 17.00 -27.29 -12.41
CA LEU A 154 17.69 -27.29 -11.11
C LEU A 154 18.19 -28.66 -10.68
N ILE A 155 17.36 -29.71 -10.82
CA ILE A 155 17.67 -31.03 -10.25
C ILE A 155 18.42 -31.92 -11.24
N ALA A 156 17.99 -32.01 -12.48
CA ALA A 156 18.59 -32.89 -13.47
C ALA A 156 20.10 -32.61 -13.68
N PRO A 157 20.57 -31.37 -13.83
CA PRO A 157 22.02 -31.07 -13.97
C PRO A 157 22.83 -31.52 -12.74
N ALA A 158 22.30 -31.30 -11.52
CA ALA A 158 22.97 -31.69 -10.28
C ALA A 158 23.11 -33.22 -10.13
N VAL A 159 22.20 -33.99 -10.71
CA VAL A 159 22.24 -35.47 -10.68
C VAL A 159 23.15 -36.02 -11.78
N THR A 160 23.19 -35.40 -12.97
CA THR A 160 23.98 -35.89 -14.12
C THR A 160 25.48 -35.94 -13.82
N ASP A 161 26.00 -34.94 -13.07
CA ASP A 161 27.40 -34.85 -12.71
C ASP A 161 27.87 -35.88 -11.64
N GLY A 162 26.92 -36.60 -11.02
CA GLY A 162 27.20 -37.42 -9.82
C GLY A 162 26.93 -38.91 -9.91
N VAL A 163 26.39 -39.46 -11.03
CA VAL A 163 26.00 -40.88 -11.12
C VAL A 163 26.89 -41.67 -12.07
N ASP A 164 27.99 -42.26 -11.54
CA ASP A 164 28.82 -43.23 -12.26
C ASP A 164 28.28 -44.64 -12.01
N LEU A 165 27.73 -45.25 -13.03
CA LEU A 165 27.32 -46.64 -12.98
C LEU A 165 28.50 -47.56 -13.41
N PRO A 166 28.64 -48.78 -12.83
CA PRO A 166 29.73 -49.67 -13.14
C PRO A 166 29.71 -50.14 -14.62
N TYR A 167 30.87 -50.57 -15.07
CA TYR A 167 31.11 -51.07 -16.45
C TYR A 167 30.94 -50.03 -17.56
N GLY A 168 31.14 -48.74 -17.24
CA GLY A 168 31.08 -47.65 -18.20
C GLY A 168 29.66 -47.32 -18.69
N ILE A 169 28.67 -47.72 -17.93
CA ILE A 169 27.28 -47.34 -18.18
C ILE A 169 27.11 -45.85 -17.87
N THR A 170 26.68 -45.08 -18.86
CA THR A 170 26.42 -43.65 -18.73
C THR A 170 24.92 -43.40 -18.88
N LEU A 171 24.41 -42.47 -18.12
CA LEU A 171 23.02 -41.98 -18.25
C LEU A 171 23.01 -40.74 -19.15
N THR A 172 22.04 -40.66 -20.03
CA THR A 172 21.78 -39.47 -20.84
C THR A 172 20.96 -38.48 -20.03
N ASP A 173 20.94 -37.19 -20.41
CA ASP A 173 20.15 -36.14 -19.74
C ASP A 173 18.64 -36.47 -19.74
N GLU A 174 18.14 -37.09 -20.84
CA GLU A 174 16.73 -37.53 -20.94
C GLU A 174 16.41 -38.65 -19.93
N GLU A 175 17.33 -39.60 -19.74
CA GLU A 175 17.18 -40.68 -18.76
C GLU A 175 17.26 -40.17 -17.32
N VAL A 176 18.13 -39.21 -17.05
CA VAL A 176 18.22 -38.54 -15.75
C VAL A 176 16.93 -37.76 -15.45
N SER A 177 16.41 -37.00 -16.43
CA SER A 177 15.13 -36.29 -16.29
C SER A 177 13.97 -37.25 -16.04
N GLY A 178 13.93 -38.40 -16.75
CA GLY A 178 12.95 -39.47 -16.54
C GLY A 178 13.06 -40.09 -15.13
N LEU A 179 14.30 -40.29 -14.64
CA LEU A 179 14.56 -40.78 -13.30
C LEU A 179 14.06 -39.82 -12.22
N VAL A 180 14.36 -38.52 -12.38
CA VAL A 180 13.89 -37.45 -11.48
C VAL A 180 12.35 -37.40 -11.45
N ALA A 181 11.71 -37.44 -12.62
CA ALA A 181 10.25 -37.41 -12.74
C ALA A 181 9.60 -38.66 -12.08
N SER A 182 10.24 -39.81 -12.19
CA SER A 182 9.76 -41.06 -11.54
C SER A 182 9.95 -41.05 -10.03
N ALA A 183 11.06 -40.50 -9.54
CA ALA A 183 11.39 -40.42 -8.12
C ALA A 183 10.57 -39.36 -7.38
N MET A 184 10.42 -38.19 -8.00
CA MET A 184 9.70 -37.02 -7.46
C MET A 184 8.55 -36.65 -8.40
N PRO A 185 7.41 -37.33 -8.35
CA PRO A 185 6.29 -36.95 -9.19
C PRO A 185 5.75 -35.57 -8.83
N GLN A 186 5.14 -34.89 -9.80
CA GLN A 186 4.61 -33.54 -9.68
C GLN A 186 3.76 -33.34 -8.41
N ASP A 187 2.81 -34.24 -8.15
CA ASP A 187 1.93 -34.15 -6.98
C ASP A 187 2.71 -34.12 -5.65
N TRP A 188 3.81 -34.88 -5.58
CA TRP A 188 4.67 -34.88 -4.38
C TRP A 188 5.42 -33.54 -4.24
N ALA A 189 5.98 -33.03 -5.35
CA ALA A 189 6.71 -31.75 -5.35
C ALA A 189 5.80 -30.59 -4.94
N ILE A 190 4.59 -30.52 -5.53
CA ILE A 190 3.58 -29.52 -5.21
C ILE A 190 3.16 -29.59 -3.74
N ALA A 191 2.92 -30.80 -3.22
CA ALA A 191 2.58 -30.95 -1.80
C ALA A 191 3.70 -30.41 -0.89
N ARG A 192 4.98 -30.65 -1.22
CA ARG A 192 6.12 -30.15 -0.45
C ARG A 192 6.30 -28.62 -0.57
N SER A 193 6.03 -28.04 -1.75
CA SER A 193 6.01 -26.59 -1.92
C SER A 193 4.94 -25.94 -1.02
N LYS A 194 3.77 -26.55 -0.91
CA LYS A 194 2.73 -26.06 0.02
C LYS A 194 3.13 -26.15 1.48
N ASP A 195 3.77 -27.25 1.90
CA ASP A 195 4.30 -27.36 3.26
C ASP A 195 5.35 -26.26 3.56
N MET A 196 6.15 -25.87 2.56
CA MET A 196 7.11 -24.78 2.70
C MET A 196 6.41 -23.42 2.84
N ILE A 197 5.37 -23.15 2.04
CA ILE A 197 4.56 -21.93 2.16
C ILE A 197 3.92 -21.85 3.56
N ASP A 198 3.37 -22.94 4.08
CA ASP A 198 2.80 -22.99 5.43
C ASP A 198 3.85 -22.73 6.51
N SER A 199 5.06 -23.24 6.32
CA SER A 199 6.16 -23.01 7.26
C SER A 199 6.62 -21.54 7.27
N LEU A 200 6.68 -20.92 6.10
CA LEU A 200 6.99 -19.49 5.97
C LEU A 200 5.88 -18.62 6.59
N ALA A 201 4.62 -18.96 6.36
CA ALA A 201 3.48 -18.27 6.96
C ALA A 201 3.51 -18.36 8.50
N ALA A 202 3.81 -19.56 9.05
CA ALA A 202 3.96 -19.74 10.50
C ALA A 202 5.13 -18.92 11.08
N TYR A 203 6.24 -18.81 10.33
CA TYR A 203 7.37 -17.96 10.72
C TYR A 203 7.00 -16.48 10.74
N LEU A 204 6.34 -15.99 9.69
CA LEU A 204 5.88 -14.60 9.61
C LEU A 204 4.88 -14.23 10.69
N LYS A 205 4.01 -15.16 11.12
CA LYS A 205 3.06 -14.96 12.24
C LYS A 205 3.71 -15.04 13.62
N GLY A 206 4.98 -15.47 13.69
CA GLY A 206 5.66 -15.69 14.96
C GLY A 206 5.24 -16.97 15.69
N ASP A 207 4.51 -17.88 15.03
CA ASP A 207 4.17 -19.19 15.58
C ASP A 207 5.43 -20.05 15.81
N VAL A 208 6.48 -19.79 15.05
CA VAL A 208 7.81 -20.42 15.17
C VAL A 208 8.91 -19.36 15.13
N ASP A 209 9.98 -19.58 15.91
CA ASP A 209 11.10 -18.61 15.99
C ASP A 209 12.09 -18.72 14.84
N ASN A 210 12.14 -19.84 14.15
CA ASN A 210 13.08 -20.11 13.06
C ASN A 210 12.38 -20.81 11.90
N MET A 211 12.81 -20.51 10.69
CA MET A 211 12.37 -21.20 9.50
C MET A 211 13.01 -22.58 9.43
N ASN A 212 12.33 -23.61 9.93
CA ASN A 212 12.79 -24.99 9.83
C ASN A 212 11.78 -25.81 9.04
N LEU A 213 12.26 -26.46 7.97
CA LEU A 213 11.45 -27.32 7.13
C LEU A 213 12.00 -28.75 7.18
N SER A 214 11.14 -29.72 7.42
CA SER A 214 11.50 -31.12 7.31
C SER A 214 10.76 -31.79 6.15
N ILE A 215 11.52 -32.28 5.17
CA ILE A 215 10.98 -32.94 3.99
C ILE A 215 11.23 -34.44 4.11
N GLY A 216 10.17 -35.25 4.19
CA GLY A 216 10.26 -36.70 4.16
C GLY A 216 10.63 -37.19 2.76
N LEU A 217 11.82 -37.77 2.61
CA LEU A 217 12.32 -38.31 1.34
C LEU A 217 12.19 -39.82 1.21
N ALA A 218 11.60 -40.53 2.18
CA ALA A 218 11.49 -41.96 2.17
C ALA A 218 10.75 -42.50 0.93
N GLU A 219 9.70 -41.81 0.48
CA GLU A 219 8.95 -42.16 -0.73
C GLU A 219 9.78 -41.91 -1.98
N VAL A 220 10.44 -40.75 -2.08
CA VAL A 220 11.35 -40.39 -3.16
C VAL A 220 12.47 -41.44 -3.27
N LYS A 221 13.11 -41.77 -2.14
CA LYS A 221 14.13 -42.81 -2.07
C LYS A 221 13.63 -44.16 -2.61
N SER A 222 12.44 -44.61 -2.20
CA SER A 222 11.85 -45.88 -2.66
C SER A 222 11.55 -45.88 -4.14
N ARG A 223 11.01 -44.77 -4.67
CA ARG A 223 10.72 -44.62 -6.11
C ARG A 223 12.00 -44.52 -6.93
N ALA A 224 12.99 -43.76 -6.46
CA ALA A 224 14.30 -43.65 -7.10
C ALA A 224 15.00 -45.01 -7.18
N THR A 225 14.96 -45.80 -6.10
CA THR A 225 15.49 -47.18 -6.09
C THR A 225 14.84 -48.02 -7.19
N THR A 226 13.52 -47.99 -7.31
CA THR A 226 12.81 -48.77 -8.31
C THR A 226 13.16 -48.34 -9.72
N ALA A 227 13.08 -47.03 -10.00
CA ALA A 227 13.35 -46.48 -11.35
C ALA A 227 14.82 -46.68 -11.76
N LEU A 228 15.77 -46.48 -10.85
CA LEU A 228 17.19 -46.68 -11.16
C LEU A 228 17.56 -48.15 -11.36
N ASN A 229 16.93 -49.07 -10.65
CA ASN A 229 17.10 -50.51 -10.90
C ASN A 229 16.51 -50.94 -12.27
N GLU A 230 15.33 -50.41 -12.64
CA GLU A 230 14.73 -50.68 -13.97
C GLU A 230 15.63 -50.13 -15.08
N LEU A 231 16.12 -48.91 -14.96
CA LEU A 231 17.03 -48.28 -15.92
C LEU A 231 18.38 -49.04 -16.02
N THR A 232 18.91 -49.47 -14.87
CA THR A 232 20.14 -50.30 -14.86
C THR A 232 19.95 -51.63 -15.58
N GLU A 233 18.82 -52.30 -15.42
CA GLU A 233 18.49 -53.53 -16.16
C GLU A 233 18.38 -53.31 -17.66
N GLU A 234 17.76 -52.20 -18.08
CA GLU A 234 17.67 -51.80 -19.48
C GLU A 234 19.08 -51.59 -20.07
N LYS A 235 19.89 -50.76 -19.43
CA LYS A 235 21.26 -50.46 -19.85
C LYS A 235 22.15 -51.70 -19.91
N LEU A 236 22.01 -52.61 -18.96
CA LEU A 236 22.74 -53.89 -18.98
C LEU A 236 22.28 -54.79 -20.14
N THR A 237 21.00 -54.75 -20.50
CA THR A 237 20.47 -55.46 -21.66
C THR A 237 21.05 -54.88 -22.94
N ASP A 238 21.05 -53.58 -23.11
CA ASP A 238 21.65 -52.87 -24.23
C ASP A 238 23.16 -53.20 -24.35
N LEU A 239 23.89 -53.09 -23.23
CA LEU A 239 25.31 -53.45 -23.21
C LEU A 239 25.53 -54.90 -23.65
N PHE A 240 24.70 -55.84 -23.22
CA PHE A 240 24.77 -57.23 -23.66
C PHE A 240 24.51 -57.39 -25.14
N GLU A 241 23.50 -56.67 -25.69
CA GLU A 241 23.18 -56.75 -27.12
C GLU A 241 24.22 -56.11 -28.02
N ASP A 242 24.83 -54.99 -27.57
CA ASP A 242 25.81 -54.24 -28.32
C ASP A 242 27.18 -54.96 -28.47
N ILE A 243 27.51 -55.89 -27.55
CA ILE A 243 28.74 -56.65 -27.65
C ILE A 243 28.62 -57.65 -28.82
N GLN A 244 29.22 -57.33 -29.95
CA GLN A 244 29.27 -58.17 -31.14
C GLN A 244 30.45 -59.14 -31.14
N THR A 245 31.49 -58.88 -30.34
CA THR A 245 32.73 -59.69 -30.31
C THR A 245 32.54 -60.90 -29.39
N THR A 246 32.91 -62.10 -29.90
CA THR A 246 32.89 -63.31 -29.09
C THR A 246 34.25 -63.54 -28.47
N CYS A 247 34.32 -63.76 -27.14
CA CYS A 247 35.53 -64.14 -26.45
C CYS A 247 35.96 -65.58 -26.82
N ALA A 248 37.24 -65.85 -26.86
CA ALA A 248 37.76 -67.16 -27.12
C ALA A 248 37.47 -68.19 -25.99
N SER A 249 37.31 -67.69 -24.75
CA SER A 249 36.94 -68.51 -23.59
C SER A 249 36.18 -67.68 -22.56
N VAL A 250 35.52 -68.40 -21.61
CA VAL A 250 34.89 -67.79 -20.45
C VAL A 250 35.90 -67.12 -19.53
N ASP A 251 37.13 -67.67 -19.42
CA ASP A 251 38.21 -67.08 -18.62
C ASP A 251 38.73 -65.77 -19.24
N GLU A 252 38.80 -65.67 -20.56
CA GLU A 252 39.11 -64.41 -21.25
C GLU A 252 38.09 -63.30 -20.89
N PHE A 253 36.82 -63.66 -20.94
CA PHE A 253 35.77 -62.72 -20.52
C PHE A 253 35.93 -62.27 -19.06
N ARG A 254 36.10 -63.21 -18.13
CA ARG A 254 36.24 -62.89 -16.71
C ARG A 254 37.51 -62.09 -16.39
N ASN A 255 38.63 -62.45 -17.01
CA ASN A 255 39.87 -61.70 -16.82
C ASN A 255 39.91 -60.33 -17.50
N GLY A 256 38.99 -60.10 -18.43
CA GLY A 256 38.81 -58.84 -19.16
C GLY A 256 37.80 -57.91 -18.56
N LEU A 257 37.10 -58.30 -17.47
CA LEU A 257 36.18 -57.43 -16.75
C LEU A 257 36.92 -56.34 -16.00
N ASP A 258 36.44 -55.09 -16.14
CA ASP A 258 36.91 -53.93 -15.44
C ASP A 258 35.69 -53.09 -15.06
N PRO A 259 35.43 -52.87 -13.76
CA PRO A 259 34.28 -52.08 -13.31
C PRO A 259 34.23 -50.68 -13.91
N ASN A 260 35.35 -50.12 -14.39
CA ASN A 260 35.41 -48.79 -15.00
C ASN A 260 35.26 -48.81 -16.52
N ARG A 261 35.19 -50.00 -17.15
CA ARG A 261 35.07 -50.15 -18.60
C ARG A 261 34.11 -51.28 -18.95
N GLY A 262 33.29 -51.03 -19.92
CA GLY A 262 32.40 -52.09 -20.45
C GLY A 262 33.20 -53.29 -20.97
N PRO A 263 32.65 -54.52 -20.84
CA PRO A 263 33.28 -55.72 -21.41
C PRO A 263 33.35 -55.62 -22.93
N THR A 264 34.51 -55.99 -23.51
CA THR A 264 34.76 -55.85 -24.94
C THR A 264 34.32 -57.08 -25.77
N CYS A 265 34.06 -58.20 -25.13
CA CYS A 265 33.56 -59.42 -25.77
C CYS A 265 32.64 -60.20 -24.83
N LYS A 266 31.77 -61.09 -25.38
CA LYS A 266 30.93 -62.01 -24.59
C LYS A 266 31.19 -63.46 -25.04
N PRO A 267 31.15 -64.47 -24.13
CA PRO A 267 31.30 -65.89 -24.52
C PRO A 267 30.18 -66.36 -25.42
N ALA A 268 30.54 -67.25 -26.39
CA ALA A 268 29.56 -67.81 -27.29
C ALA A 268 28.42 -68.53 -26.53
N GLY A 269 27.18 -68.21 -26.89
CA GLY A 269 25.99 -68.84 -26.31
C GLY A 269 25.60 -68.37 -24.89
N TYR A 270 26.27 -67.33 -24.35
CA TYR A 270 25.84 -66.74 -23.09
C TYR A 270 24.43 -66.13 -23.25
N THR A 271 23.58 -66.43 -22.25
CA THR A 271 22.33 -65.74 -22.07
C THR A 271 22.55 -64.43 -21.30
N TYR A 272 21.64 -63.49 -21.38
CA TYR A 272 21.69 -62.26 -20.57
C TYR A 272 21.87 -62.56 -19.08
N ALA A 273 21.14 -63.54 -18.55
CA ALA A 273 21.22 -63.92 -17.15
C ALA A 273 22.62 -64.39 -16.73
N GLN A 274 23.31 -65.16 -17.60
CA GLN A 274 24.67 -65.63 -17.35
C GLN A 274 25.69 -64.49 -17.43
N PHE A 275 25.48 -63.57 -18.37
CA PHE A 275 26.28 -62.36 -18.52
C PHE A 275 26.16 -61.49 -17.27
N LYS A 276 24.94 -61.12 -16.85
CA LYS A 276 24.68 -60.36 -15.63
C LYS A 276 25.28 -61.04 -14.39
N GLN A 277 25.06 -62.34 -14.20
CA GLN A 277 25.64 -63.10 -13.10
C GLN A 277 27.16 -63.05 -13.06
N ALA A 278 27.84 -63.06 -14.21
CA ALA A 278 29.27 -62.97 -14.27
C ALA A 278 29.77 -61.59 -13.85
N LEU A 279 29.10 -60.51 -14.28
CA LEU A 279 29.41 -59.12 -13.85
C LEU A 279 29.18 -58.94 -12.33
N GLU A 280 28.07 -59.44 -11.81
CA GLU A 280 27.74 -59.41 -10.38
C GLU A 280 28.75 -60.23 -9.55
N THR A 281 29.22 -61.39 -10.07
CA THR A 281 30.24 -62.20 -9.42
C THR A 281 31.58 -61.44 -9.35
N ASP A 282 31.97 -60.72 -10.39
CA ASP A 282 33.18 -59.90 -10.47
C ASP A 282 33.11 -58.73 -9.46
N MET A 283 31.95 -58.05 -9.38
CA MET A 283 31.71 -56.99 -8.41
C MET A 283 31.62 -57.51 -6.96
N GLY A 284 31.30 -58.79 -6.73
CA GLY A 284 31.04 -59.37 -5.45
C GLY A 284 29.69 -58.97 -4.83
N MET A 285 28.79 -58.33 -5.58
CA MET A 285 27.44 -57.90 -5.20
C MET A 285 26.52 -57.78 -6.42
N THR A 286 25.22 -57.74 -6.19
CA THR A 286 24.25 -57.49 -7.28
C THR A 286 24.29 -56.02 -7.72
N PHE A 287 23.85 -55.75 -8.96
CA PHE A 287 23.70 -54.35 -9.44
C PHE A 287 22.74 -53.55 -8.55
N ALA A 288 21.64 -54.13 -8.09
CA ALA A 288 20.73 -53.46 -7.20
C ALA A 288 21.40 -53.07 -5.86
N GLN A 289 22.24 -53.97 -5.28
CA GLN A 289 22.99 -53.61 -4.07
C GLN A 289 24.04 -52.51 -4.34
N ARG A 290 24.64 -52.50 -5.51
CA ARG A 290 25.58 -51.46 -5.91
C ARG A 290 24.92 -50.10 -6.05
N VAL A 291 23.77 -50.06 -6.72
CA VAL A 291 22.93 -48.87 -6.87
C VAL A 291 22.49 -48.35 -5.52
N ASP A 292 22.00 -49.26 -4.63
CA ASP A 292 21.60 -48.85 -3.28
C ASP A 292 22.76 -48.20 -2.52
N GLN A 293 23.96 -48.81 -2.59
CA GLN A 293 25.12 -48.36 -1.83
C GLN A 293 25.70 -47.06 -2.37
N ASP A 294 25.82 -46.91 -3.68
CA ASP A 294 26.52 -45.78 -4.31
C ASP A 294 25.64 -44.55 -4.52
N VAL A 295 24.33 -44.73 -4.63
CA VAL A 295 23.40 -43.66 -4.95
C VAL A 295 22.31 -43.49 -3.89
N ILE A 296 21.58 -44.57 -3.62
CA ILE A 296 20.38 -44.49 -2.79
C ILE A 296 20.68 -44.23 -1.30
N ASP A 297 21.77 -44.80 -0.79
CA ASP A 297 22.17 -44.60 0.62
C ASP A 297 22.68 -43.17 0.89
N LEU A 298 23.01 -42.42 -0.12
CA LEU A 298 23.34 -41.01 -0.02
C LEU A 298 22.10 -40.13 0.21
N ILE A 299 20.92 -40.63 -0.18
CA ILE A 299 19.65 -39.92 0.02
C ILE A 299 19.15 -40.20 1.46
N PRO A 300 19.06 -39.19 2.35
CA PRO A 300 18.51 -39.39 3.69
C PRO A 300 17.01 -39.65 3.62
N ASN A 301 16.46 -40.35 4.63
CA ASN A 301 14.98 -40.55 4.71
C ASN A 301 14.22 -39.26 5.00
N THR A 302 14.87 -38.28 5.61
CA THR A 302 14.31 -36.96 5.89
C THR A 302 15.43 -35.93 5.68
N TYR A 303 15.13 -34.91 4.91
CA TYR A 303 16.02 -33.78 4.76
C TYR A 303 15.52 -32.64 5.66
N TYR A 304 16.41 -32.05 6.41
CA TYR A 304 16.10 -30.94 7.31
C TYR A 304 16.77 -29.69 6.75
N PHE A 305 15.94 -28.78 6.25
CA PHE A 305 16.39 -27.41 6.01
C PHE A 305 16.35 -26.68 7.35
N ASN A 306 17.49 -26.30 7.85
CA ASN A 306 17.58 -25.38 8.96
C ASN A 306 17.46 -23.93 8.45
N ASP A 307 17.25 -22.99 9.38
CA ASP A 307 17.10 -21.58 9.10
C ASP A 307 18.23 -21.03 8.19
N ALA A 308 19.48 -21.36 8.46
CA ALA A 308 20.62 -20.89 7.67
C ALA A 308 20.61 -21.43 6.21
N GLN A 309 20.28 -22.69 6.02
CA GLN A 309 20.18 -23.30 4.69
C GLN A 309 18.99 -22.76 3.91
N LEU A 310 17.85 -22.52 4.59
CA LEU A 310 16.69 -21.94 3.93
C LEU A 310 16.95 -20.50 3.48
N ARG A 311 17.66 -19.72 4.29
CA ARG A 311 18.11 -18.36 3.92
C ARG A 311 19.06 -18.37 2.73
N GLU A 312 19.96 -19.34 2.64
CA GLU A 312 20.86 -19.51 1.50
C GLU A 312 20.07 -19.80 0.21
N VAL A 313 19.03 -20.64 0.28
CA VAL A 313 18.17 -20.98 -0.87
C VAL A 313 17.27 -19.79 -1.28
N LEU A 314 16.73 -19.05 -0.32
CA LEU A 314 15.90 -17.87 -0.58
C LEU A 314 16.71 -16.68 -1.12
N GLY A 315 18.03 -16.66 -0.84
CA GLY A 315 18.88 -15.50 -1.09
C GLY A 315 18.84 -14.48 0.04
N GLU A 316 19.89 -13.68 0.14
CA GLU A 316 20.10 -12.72 1.22
C GLU A 316 18.98 -11.65 1.25
N ASP A 317 18.65 -11.08 0.08
CA ASP A 317 17.64 -10.01 -0.03
C ASP A 317 16.24 -10.44 0.41
N LEU A 318 15.79 -11.64 -0.03
CA LEU A 318 14.48 -12.15 0.35
C LEU A 318 14.44 -12.55 1.82
N ALA A 319 15.52 -13.15 2.35
CA ALA A 319 15.63 -13.50 3.75
C ALA A 319 15.57 -12.27 4.67
N GLU A 320 16.27 -11.18 4.32
CA GLU A 320 16.23 -9.90 5.04
C GLU A 320 14.83 -9.27 4.98
N THR A 321 14.17 -9.34 3.82
CA THR A 321 12.80 -8.85 3.66
C THR A 321 11.82 -9.61 4.55
N LEU A 322 11.93 -10.95 4.63
CA LEU A 322 11.10 -11.79 5.50
C LEU A 322 11.33 -11.48 6.98
N ASP A 323 12.58 -11.28 7.38
CA ASP A 323 12.92 -10.91 8.77
C ASP A 323 12.34 -9.54 9.13
N SER A 324 12.49 -8.55 8.26
CA SER A 324 11.94 -7.22 8.45
C SER A 324 10.41 -7.25 8.52
N ALA A 325 9.76 -8.05 7.68
CA ALA A 325 8.32 -8.24 7.72
C ALA A 325 7.88 -8.91 9.04
N ARG A 326 8.61 -9.94 9.50
CA ARG A 326 8.33 -10.59 10.77
C ARG A 326 8.53 -9.65 11.96
N GLU A 327 9.65 -8.91 12.01
CA GLU A 327 9.90 -7.90 13.03
C GLU A 327 8.74 -6.91 13.12
N PHE A 328 8.32 -6.37 11.97
CA PHE A 328 7.19 -5.46 11.91
C PHE A 328 5.87 -6.09 12.42
N ILE A 329 5.57 -7.34 12.03
CA ILE A 329 4.31 -7.99 12.37
C ILE A 329 4.30 -8.45 13.84
N VAL A 330 5.37 -9.08 14.31
CA VAL A 330 5.43 -9.75 15.61
C VAL A 330 5.95 -8.83 16.70
N ASP A 331 7.13 -8.23 16.50
CA ASP A 331 7.81 -7.47 17.54
C ASP A 331 7.22 -6.06 17.65
N ASP A 332 6.93 -5.40 16.53
CA ASP A 332 6.30 -4.09 16.48
C ASP A 332 4.77 -4.15 16.49
N GLN A 333 4.17 -5.35 16.45
CA GLN A 333 2.71 -5.58 16.42
C GLN A 333 2.00 -4.80 15.30
N GLY A 334 2.65 -4.67 14.15
CA GLY A 334 2.15 -3.89 13.02
C GLY A 334 2.09 -2.38 13.30
N GLN A 335 2.83 -1.87 14.27
CA GLN A 335 2.79 -0.47 14.67
C GLN A 335 3.92 0.33 14.01
N ILE A 336 3.55 1.47 13.45
CA ILE A 336 4.48 2.50 12.96
C ILE A 336 4.30 3.71 13.88
N THR A 337 5.39 4.18 14.48
CA THR A 337 5.40 5.32 15.37
C THR A 337 6.12 6.53 14.77
N ASP A 338 5.94 7.70 15.35
CA ASP A 338 6.71 8.90 15.00
C ASP A 338 8.23 8.72 15.18
N GLN A 339 8.66 7.78 16.02
CA GLN A 339 10.07 7.48 16.24
C GLN A 339 10.68 6.65 15.09
N ASP A 340 9.90 5.79 14.47
CA ASP A 340 10.36 4.92 13.38
C ASP A 340 10.62 5.74 12.12
N ILE A 341 9.73 6.71 11.83
CA ILE A 341 9.93 7.64 10.71
C ILE A 341 11.17 8.51 10.94
N ARG A 342 11.44 8.92 12.19
CA ARG A 342 12.63 9.71 12.52
C ARG A 342 13.93 8.90 12.44
N LYS A 343 13.90 7.60 12.73
CA LYS A 343 15.07 6.71 12.65
C LYS A 343 15.44 6.36 11.22
N SER A 344 14.48 6.22 10.32
CA SER A 344 14.74 5.89 8.92
C SER A 344 15.51 7.00 8.18
N ASP A 345 15.54 8.21 8.73
CA ASP A 345 16.21 9.39 8.16
C ASP A 345 17.65 9.60 8.70
N ASP A 346 18.22 8.62 9.41
CA ASP A 346 19.53 8.69 10.09
C ASP A 346 20.74 8.84 9.13
N GLY A 347 20.49 9.06 7.84
CA GLY A 347 21.51 9.28 6.80
C GLY A 347 21.59 10.70 6.23
N SER A 348 20.60 11.57 6.44
CA SER A 348 20.58 12.88 5.80
C SER A 348 19.98 13.99 6.67
N ASN A 349 20.86 14.81 7.21
CA ASN A 349 20.61 16.20 7.61
C ASN A 349 19.66 16.48 8.80
N ASP A 350 20.24 16.74 9.96
CA ASP A 350 19.62 17.48 11.09
C ASP A 350 18.81 18.73 10.64
N ALA A 351 19.08 19.23 9.42
CA ALA A 351 18.41 20.38 8.83
C ALA A 351 16.97 20.10 8.35
N GLU A 352 16.64 18.88 7.93
CA GLU A 352 15.29 18.51 7.46
C GLU A 352 14.35 18.23 8.63
N GLU A 353 14.83 17.58 9.68
CA GLU A 353 14.07 17.36 10.92
C GLU A 353 13.72 18.69 11.60
N GLU A 354 14.68 19.62 11.71
CA GLU A 354 14.40 20.98 12.18
C GLU A 354 13.39 21.72 11.26
N GLY A 355 13.39 21.43 9.95
CA GLY A 355 12.46 22.01 8.99
C GLY A 355 11.02 21.55 9.23
N PHE A 356 10.81 20.27 9.47
CA PHE A 356 9.49 19.68 9.75
C PHE A 356 8.92 20.18 11.09
N ASP A 357 9.71 20.17 12.16
CA ASP A 357 9.27 20.65 13.47
C ASP A 357 8.95 22.16 13.43
N ARG A 358 9.73 22.97 12.71
CA ARG A 358 9.42 24.40 12.49
C ARG A 358 8.12 24.59 11.69
N ALA A 359 7.88 23.78 10.65
CA ALA A 359 6.64 23.85 9.88
C ALA A 359 5.43 23.48 10.75
N ARG A 360 5.53 22.45 11.56
CA ARG A 360 4.50 22.01 12.51
C ARG A 360 4.20 23.08 13.54
N ASP A 361 5.21 23.66 14.16
CA ASP A 361 5.05 24.75 15.13
C ASP A 361 4.44 26.00 14.48
N ALA A 362 4.80 26.30 13.24
CA ALA A 362 4.20 27.38 12.46
C ALA A 362 2.71 27.14 12.22
N ILE A 363 2.32 25.92 11.81
CA ILE A 363 0.91 25.54 11.58
C ILE A 363 0.11 25.65 12.87
N HIS A 364 0.63 25.13 13.98
CA HIS A 364 0.00 25.26 15.30
C HIS A 364 -0.16 26.72 15.73
N THR A 365 0.86 27.53 15.54
CA THR A 365 0.83 28.98 15.83
C THR A 365 -0.21 29.70 14.97
N ILE A 366 -0.28 29.41 13.68
CA ILE A 366 -1.30 29.95 12.76
C ILE A 366 -2.70 29.60 13.24
N LYS A 367 -2.94 28.36 13.65
CA LYS A 367 -4.23 27.89 14.16
C LYS A 367 -4.65 28.65 15.42
N MET A 368 -3.71 28.90 16.34
CA MET A 368 -3.95 29.68 17.54
C MET A 368 -4.28 31.16 17.21
N TRP A 369 -3.54 31.77 16.26
CA TRP A 369 -3.76 33.15 15.85
C TRP A 369 -5.09 33.36 15.09
N THR A 370 -5.63 32.35 14.47
CA THR A 370 -6.93 32.39 13.78
C THR A 370 -8.05 32.82 14.75
N TRP A 371 -8.06 32.34 15.99
CA TRP A 371 -9.01 32.74 17.03
C TRP A 371 -8.91 34.22 17.37
N VAL A 372 -7.68 34.74 17.48
CA VAL A 372 -7.41 36.15 17.75
C VAL A 372 -7.92 37.03 16.62
N LEU A 373 -7.69 36.64 15.36
CA LEU A 373 -8.18 37.38 14.19
C LEU A 373 -9.72 37.46 14.15
N TRP A 374 -10.42 36.39 14.49
CA TRP A 374 -11.87 36.40 14.60
C TRP A 374 -12.37 37.33 15.73
N PHE A 375 -11.73 37.27 16.88
CA PHE A 375 -12.06 38.16 18.00
C PHE A 375 -11.83 39.64 17.64
N VAL A 376 -10.70 39.96 17.04
CA VAL A 376 -10.40 41.33 16.55
C VAL A 376 -11.40 41.76 15.50
N SER A 377 -11.77 40.91 14.54
CA SER A 377 -12.76 41.22 13.51
C SER A 377 -14.13 41.56 14.11
N ILE A 378 -14.59 40.82 15.12
CA ILE A 378 -15.84 41.09 15.82
C ILE A 378 -15.78 42.43 16.58
N LEU A 379 -14.65 42.71 17.28
CA LEU A 379 -14.48 43.99 17.97
C LEU A 379 -14.49 45.19 17.00
N LEU A 380 -13.85 45.02 15.83
CA LEU A 380 -13.84 46.05 14.78
C LEU A 380 -15.25 46.28 14.22
N LEU A 381 -16.05 45.24 13.97
CA LEU A 381 -17.44 45.38 13.56
C LEU A 381 -18.28 46.11 14.60
N MET A 382 -18.10 45.81 15.90
CA MET A 382 -18.75 46.56 16.97
C MET A 382 -18.33 48.03 17.00
N ALA A 383 -17.04 48.31 16.88
CA ALA A 383 -16.52 49.66 16.82
C ALA A 383 -17.07 50.49 15.64
N ILE A 384 -17.13 49.88 14.46
CA ILE A 384 -17.74 50.49 13.26
C ILE A 384 -19.21 50.79 13.51
N GLY A 385 -19.96 49.84 14.11
CA GLY A 385 -21.38 50.05 14.47
C GLY A 385 -21.59 51.23 15.43
N PHE A 386 -20.72 51.35 16.45
CA PHE A 386 -20.81 52.49 17.41
C PHE A 386 -20.45 53.84 16.80
N LEU A 387 -19.43 53.86 15.91
CA LEU A 387 -18.98 55.09 15.26
C LEU A 387 -19.93 55.60 14.20
N CYS A 388 -20.49 54.70 13.36
CA CYS A 388 -21.35 55.07 12.22
C CYS A 388 -22.81 55.21 12.61
N GLY A 389 -23.31 54.49 13.66
CA GLY A 389 -24.71 54.45 14.04
C GLY A 389 -25.11 55.48 15.08
N ARG A 390 -26.13 56.33 14.76
CA ARG A 390 -26.71 57.31 15.71
C ARG A 390 -27.79 56.65 16.57
N ASN A 391 -28.57 55.74 16.00
CA ASN A 391 -29.64 55.01 16.67
C ASN A 391 -29.26 53.53 16.78
N TRP A 392 -29.83 52.79 17.72
CA TRP A 392 -29.57 51.36 17.93
C TRP A 392 -29.73 50.53 16.65
N LYS A 393 -30.77 50.80 15.85
CA LYS A 393 -31.00 50.16 14.57
C LYS A 393 -29.93 50.45 13.53
N SER A 394 -29.44 51.66 13.46
CA SER A 394 -28.33 52.06 12.58
C SER A 394 -26.98 51.48 13.05
N ARG A 395 -26.79 51.26 14.34
CA ARG A 395 -25.59 50.60 14.89
C ARG A 395 -25.48 49.14 14.51
N LEU A 396 -26.62 48.44 14.29
CA LEU A 396 -26.64 47.05 13.79
C LEU A 396 -26.52 46.99 12.26
N LEU A 397 -27.14 47.97 11.55
CA LEU A 397 -27.15 47.95 10.09
C LEU A 397 -25.75 48.15 9.46
N TRP A 398 -24.96 49.08 9.99
CA TRP A 398 -23.64 49.42 9.43
C TRP A 398 -22.65 48.24 9.42
N PRO A 399 -22.43 47.52 10.54
CA PRO A 399 -21.54 46.35 10.54
C PRO A 399 -22.01 45.23 9.60
N LEU A 400 -23.36 45.00 9.53
CA LEU A 400 -23.90 44.01 8.62
C LEU A 400 -23.68 44.37 7.13
N CYS A 401 -23.83 45.66 6.79
CA CYS A 401 -23.53 46.14 5.44
C CYS A 401 -22.04 46.01 5.11
N VAL A 402 -21.13 46.32 6.03
CA VAL A 402 -19.69 46.16 5.83
C VAL A 402 -19.34 44.69 5.65
N LEU A 403 -19.87 43.79 6.50
CA LEU A 403 -19.67 42.35 6.38
C LEU A 403 -20.17 41.81 5.02
N PHE A 404 -21.42 42.22 4.62
CA PHE A 404 -22.00 41.83 3.34
C PHE A 404 -21.14 42.23 2.15
N VAL A 405 -20.71 43.51 2.10
CA VAL A 405 -19.90 44.05 1.00
C VAL A 405 -18.52 43.37 0.99
N THR A 406 -17.90 43.18 2.15
CA THR A 406 -16.59 42.50 2.24
C THR A 406 -16.68 41.07 1.73
N ALA A 407 -17.68 40.28 2.17
CA ALA A 407 -17.85 38.92 1.73
C ALA A 407 -18.15 38.83 0.21
N LEU A 408 -18.98 39.77 -0.33
CA LEU A 408 -19.31 39.83 -1.74
C LEU A 408 -18.08 40.18 -2.61
N VAL A 409 -17.32 41.18 -2.23
CA VAL A 409 -16.10 41.58 -2.96
C VAL A 409 -15.06 40.47 -2.93
N PHE A 410 -14.91 39.80 -1.79
CA PHE A 410 -13.97 38.69 -1.67
C PHE A 410 -14.43 37.45 -2.45
N LEU A 411 -15.73 37.14 -2.50
CA LEU A 411 -16.29 36.09 -3.36
C LEU A 411 -15.99 36.37 -4.85
N ILE A 412 -16.21 37.61 -5.29
CA ILE A 412 -15.89 37.99 -6.68
C ILE A 412 -14.39 37.85 -6.95
N PHE A 413 -13.54 38.24 -6.00
CA PHE A 413 -12.09 38.09 -6.12
C PHE A 413 -11.69 36.62 -6.24
N VAL A 414 -12.21 35.71 -5.39
CA VAL A 414 -11.95 34.28 -5.45
C VAL A 414 -12.41 33.68 -6.77
N ALA A 415 -13.63 34.00 -7.21
CA ALA A 415 -14.19 33.51 -8.48
C ALA A 415 -13.39 34.01 -9.70
N VAL A 416 -12.95 35.26 -9.69
CA VAL A 416 -12.08 35.80 -10.75
C VAL A 416 -10.70 35.15 -10.70
N ALA A 417 -10.12 34.97 -9.52
CA ALA A 417 -8.82 34.33 -9.38
C ALA A 417 -8.86 32.89 -9.90
N ALA A 418 -9.90 32.12 -9.55
CA ALA A 418 -10.13 30.76 -10.05
C ALA A 418 -10.30 30.72 -11.59
N ALA A 419 -10.95 31.73 -12.17
CA ALA A 419 -11.19 31.78 -13.61
C ALA A 419 -9.97 32.26 -14.44
N VAL A 420 -9.12 33.14 -13.86
CA VAL A 420 -7.98 33.76 -14.57
C VAL A 420 -6.69 32.98 -14.38
N ALA A 421 -6.54 32.29 -13.29
CA ALA A 421 -5.40 31.43 -13.00
C ALA A 421 -5.83 29.95 -12.97
N PRO A 422 -6.21 29.35 -14.11
CA PRO A 422 -6.38 27.92 -14.15
C PRO A 422 -5.05 27.29 -13.76
N ILE A 423 -5.09 26.38 -12.81
CA ILE A 423 -3.91 25.66 -12.36
C ILE A 423 -3.65 24.55 -13.38
N ASP A 424 -3.27 24.97 -14.60
CA ASP A 424 -3.00 24.05 -15.73
C ASP A 424 -1.57 23.46 -15.69
N GLY A 425 -0.78 23.85 -14.68
CA GLY A 425 0.59 23.37 -14.48
C GLY A 425 0.63 22.13 -13.60
N ARG A 426 1.53 21.19 -13.91
CA ARG A 426 1.80 20.07 -13.01
C ARG A 426 2.31 20.58 -11.68
N MET A 427 1.73 20.08 -10.60
CA MET A 427 2.13 20.38 -9.21
C MET A 427 3.15 19.39 -8.69
N VAL A 428 3.07 18.15 -9.17
CA VAL A 428 4.00 17.09 -8.81
C VAL A 428 4.95 16.83 -9.96
N GLU A 429 6.24 16.96 -9.71
CA GLU A 429 7.28 16.73 -10.69
C GLU A 429 7.43 15.24 -10.97
N ARG A 430 7.39 14.82 -12.24
CA ARG A 430 7.68 13.44 -12.62
C ARG A 430 9.14 13.13 -12.33
N PRO A 431 9.46 11.91 -11.85
CA PRO A 431 10.83 11.46 -11.78
C PRO A 431 11.48 11.54 -13.18
N LYS A 432 12.74 11.96 -13.23
CA LYS A 432 13.52 12.17 -14.47
C LYS A 432 14.82 11.41 -14.39
N GLY A 433 15.30 10.89 -15.52
CA GLY A 433 16.59 10.20 -15.60
C GLY A 433 16.45 8.69 -15.71
N GLU A 434 17.54 7.99 -15.45
CA GLU A 434 17.61 6.52 -15.49
C GLU A 434 16.77 5.86 -14.38
N ASP A 435 16.45 6.61 -13.32
CA ASP A 435 15.62 6.16 -12.20
C ASP A 435 14.10 6.38 -12.41
N ALA A 436 13.69 6.85 -13.61
CA ALA A 436 12.29 7.12 -13.90
C ALA A 436 11.53 5.84 -14.27
N THR A 437 11.12 5.09 -13.26
CA THR A 437 10.30 3.89 -13.43
C THR A 437 8.90 4.24 -13.93
N GLN A 438 8.24 3.33 -14.66
CA GLN A 438 6.87 3.52 -15.12
C GLN A 438 5.92 3.68 -13.93
N ALA A 439 6.08 2.86 -12.91
CA ALA A 439 5.34 2.95 -11.66
C ALA A 439 5.53 4.33 -10.98
N GLY A 440 6.76 4.83 -10.91
CA GLY A 440 7.06 6.16 -10.36
C GLY A 440 6.38 7.30 -11.13
N ILE A 441 6.32 7.21 -12.46
CA ILE A 441 5.61 8.18 -13.30
C ILE A 441 4.10 8.15 -13.01
N MET A 442 3.51 6.96 -12.90
CA MET A 442 2.09 6.77 -12.61
C MET A 442 1.71 7.30 -11.22
N ILE A 443 2.55 7.07 -10.22
CA ILE A 443 2.38 7.62 -8.86
C ILE A 443 2.40 9.15 -8.89
N ALA A 444 3.36 9.75 -9.62
CA ALA A 444 3.46 11.20 -9.76
C ALA A 444 2.23 11.80 -10.47
N ASP A 445 1.71 11.15 -11.50
CA ASP A 445 0.50 11.59 -12.20
C ASP A 445 -0.74 11.48 -11.31
N LYS A 446 -0.86 10.41 -10.52
CA LYS A 446 -1.97 10.24 -9.57
C LYS A 446 -1.90 11.26 -8.42
N ALA A 447 -0.72 11.52 -7.91
CA ALA A 447 -0.50 12.56 -6.91
C ALA A 447 -0.84 13.96 -7.47
N ASP A 448 -0.53 14.24 -8.73
CA ASP A 448 -0.90 15.49 -9.40
C ASP A 448 -2.42 15.64 -9.55
N GLU A 449 -3.14 14.58 -9.94
CA GLU A 449 -4.61 14.53 -9.96
C GLU A 449 -5.20 14.82 -8.57
N MET A 450 -4.67 14.19 -7.54
CA MET A 450 -5.10 14.42 -6.16
C MET A 450 -4.84 15.85 -5.70
N ALA A 451 -3.71 16.44 -6.07
CA ALA A 451 -3.38 17.83 -5.75
C ALA A 451 -4.36 18.80 -6.40
N HIS A 452 -4.71 18.60 -7.67
CA HIS A 452 -5.73 19.39 -8.35
C HIS A 452 -7.10 19.28 -7.69
N ASN A 453 -7.55 18.04 -7.41
CA ASN A 453 -8.81 17.80 -6.71
C ASN A 453 -8.84 18.46 -5.31
N ALA A 454 -7.71 18.46 -4.61
CA ALA A 454 -7.58 19.09 -3.30
C ALA A 454 -7.72 20.62 -3.38
N ILE A 455 -7.09 21.27 -4.37
CA ILE A 455 -7.20 22.72 -4.58
C ILE A 455 -8.63 23.11 -4.98
N ASP A 456 -9.26 22.37 -5.89
CA ASP A 456 -10.64 22.62 -6.27
C ASP A 456 -11.59 22.51 -5.07
N ALA A 457 -11.38 21.49 -4.22
CA ALA A 457 -12.16 21.33 -2.99
C ALA A 457 -11.92 22.47 -1.99
N LEU A 458 -10.69 23.01 -1.90
CA LEU A 458 -10.37 24.17 -1.08
C LEU A 458 -11.06 25.44 -1.60
N ILE A 459 -11.00 25.70 -2.90
CA ILE A 459 -11.66 26.86 -3.52
C ILE A 459 -13.16 26.77 -3.32
N TRP A 460 -13.79 25.65 -3.66
CA TRP A 460 -15.22 25.41 -3.48
C TRP A 460 -15.69 25.58 -2.04
N GLY A 461 -14.92 25.02 -1.09
CA GLY A 461 -15.22 25.15 0.34
C GLY A 461 -15.15 26.61 0.84
N LEU A 462 -14.24 27.42 0.30
CA LEU A 462 -14.12 28.84 0.62
C LEU A 462 -15.29 29.63 0.03
N GLU A 463 -15.65 29.38 -1.23
CA GLU A 463 -16.80 30.00 -1.90
C GLU A 463 -18.09 29.72 -1.16
N LEU A 464 -18.32 28.47 -0.74
CA LEU A 464 -19.51 28.10 0.02
C LEU A 464 -19.62 28.87 1.34
N LYS A 465 -18.52 29.02 2.07
CA LYS A 465 -18.48 29.81 3.33
C LYS A 465 -18.79 31.28 3.05
N LEU A 466 -18.25 31.86 1.99
CA LEU A 466 -18.54 33.24 1.59
C LEU A 466 -20.02 33.44 1.24
N ILE A 467 -20.60 32.53 0.47
CA ILE A 467 -22.03 32.54 0.13
C ILE A 467 -22.88 32.51 1.41
N LEU A 468 -22.53 31.65 2.38
CA LEU A 468 -23.24 31.58 3.67
C LEU A 468 -23.15 32.91 4.43
N PHE A 469 -21.99 33.58 4.46
CA PHE A 469 -21.85 34.90 5.06
C PHE A 469 -22.70 35.97 4.36
N ILE A 470 -22.76 35.96 3.03
CA ILE A 470 -23.58 36.87 2.24
C ILE A 470 -25.06 36.64 2.53
N VAL A 471 -25.53 35.40 2.51
CA VAL A 471 -26.94 35.06 2.79
C VAL A 471 -27.33 35.45 4.22
N PHE A 472 -26.49 35.10 5.20
CA PHE A 472 -26.75 35.43 6.62
C PHE A 472 -26.79 36.95 6.85
N SER A 473 -25.80 37.68 6.34
CA SER A 473 -25.75 39.15 6.48
C SER A 473 -26.88 39.83 5.71
N GLY A 474 -27.25 39.35 4.52
CA GLY A 474 -28.36 39.85 3.73
C GLY A 474 -29.73 39.66 4.44
N LEU A 475 -29.97 38.46 4.98
CA LEU A 475 -31.18 38.19 5.79
C LEU A 475 -31.24 39.05 7.06
N ALA A 476 -30.10 39.22 7.74
CA ALA A 476 -30.01 40.08 8.92
C ALA A 476 -30.30 41.56 8.57
N ILE A 477 -29.76 42.06 7.45
CA ILE A 477 -30.07 43.42 6.95
C ILE A 477 -31.56 43.56 6.67
N ALA A 478 -32.16 42.63 5.92
CA ALA A 478 -33.59 42.64 5.64
C ALA A 478 -34.44 42.62 6.92
N GLY A 479 -34.05 41.80 7.91
CA GLY A 479 -34.70 41.75 9.21
C GLY A 479 -34.66 43.07 9.99
N VAL A 480 -33.47 43.73 10.00
CA VAL A 480 -33.34 45.06 10.67
C VAL A 480 -34.18 46.11 9.95
N ILE A 481 -34.24 46.12 8.63
CA ILE A 481 -35.04 47.02 7.82
C ILE A 481 -36.54 46.78 8.10
N ALA A 482 -36.99 45.51 8.03
CA ALA A 482 -38.36 45.15 8.35
C ALA A 482 -38.78 45.59 9.75
N TRP A 483 -37.95 45.31 10.75
CA TRP A 483 -38.16 45.79 12.12
C TRP A 483 -38.22 47.31 12.21
N ALA A 484 -37.41 48.05 11.49
CA ALA A 484 -37.43 49.51 11.43
C ALA A 484 -38.74 50.03 10.84
N ILE A 485 -39.27 49.40 9.79
CA ILE A 485 -40.57 49.76 9.15
C ILE A 485 -41.72 49.51 10.10
N VAL A 486 -41.76 48.33 10.73
CA VAL A 486 -42.85 47.97 11.67
C VAL A 486 -42.86 48.91 12.88
N ASP A 487 -41.69 49.22 13.45
CA ASP A 487 -41.61 50.15 14.57
C ASP A 487 -42.03 51.58 14.20
N ARG A 488 -41.70 52.04 12.98
CA ARG A 488 -42.14 53.32 12.44
C ARG A 488 -43.69 53.38 12.28
N ARG A 489 -44.28 52.32 11.74
CA ARG A 489 -45.72 52.19 11.60
C ARG A 489 -46.44 52.16 12.98
N ARG A 490 -45.86 51.46 13.96
CA ARG A 490 -46.38 51.39 15.33
C ARG A 490 -46.37 52.76 16.00
N ARG A 491 -45.31 53.53 15.86
CA ARG A 491 -45.22 54.90 16.38
C ARG A 491 -46.20 55.86 15.72
N GLN A 492 -46.43 55.73 14.40
CA GLN A 492 -47.42 56.53 13.70
C GLN A 492 -48.86 56.24 14.19
N ARG A 493 -49.20 54.97 14.42
CA ARG A 493 -50.53 54.58 14.97
C ARG A 493 -50.72 55.10 16.39
N LEU A 494 -49.68 55.07 17.23
CA LEU A 494 -49.74 55.62 18.58
C LEU A 494 -49.97 57.15 18.58
N ALA A 495 -49.20 57.86 17.72
CA ALA A 495 -49.38 59.31 17.54
C ALA A 495 -50.77 59.72 16.98
N GLN A 496 -51.35 58.87 16.15
CA GLN A 496 -52.72 59.09 15.61
C GLN A 496 -53.81 58.89 16.71
N ASN A 497 -53.63 57.86 17.55
CA ASN A 497 -54.58 57.62 18.69
C ASN A 497 -54.47 58.72 19.77
N ASP A 498 -53.29 59.28 20.02
CA ASP A 498 -53.09 60.40 20.93
C ASP A 498 -53.69 61.71 20.41
N SER A 499 -53.84 61.89 19.10
CA SER A 499 -54.45 63.05 18.45
C SER A 499 -55.99 62.98 18.39
N GLU A 500 -56.55 61.74 18.48
CA GLU A 500 -58.01 61.50 18.56
C GLU A 500 -58.54 61.43 20.00
N SER A 501 -57.72 61.61 21.02
CA SER A 501 -58.16 61.74 22.40
C SER A 501 -59.01 63.00 22.53
N PRO A 502 -60.29 62.91 22.85
CA PRO A 502 -61.19 64.09 22.93
C PRO A 502 -60.64 65.01 24.01
N SER A 503 -60.51 66.32 23.64
CA SER A 503 -60.23 67.42 24.58
C SER A 503 -61.20 67.34 25.78
N PRO A 504 -60.73 67.44 27.02
CA PRO A 504 -61.62 67.41 28.16
C PRO A 504 -62.58 68.65 28.07
N SER A 505 -63.85 68.34 27.79
CA SER A 505 -64.92 69.29 27.75
C SER A 505 -64.92 70.15 29.04
N GLY A 506 -64.99 71.49 28.83
CA GLY A 506 -64.85 72.49 29.85
C GLY A 506 -65.84 72.29 31.05
N VAL A 507 -65.28 72.36 32.22
CA VAL A 507 -65.96 72.50 33.44
C VAL A 507 -66.56 73.91 33.44
N SER A 508 -67.90 73.99 33.27
CA SER A 508 -68.66 75.21 33.50
C SER A 508 -68.65 75.58 34.98
N GLU A 509 -67.99 76.67 35.32
CA GLU A 509 -68.11 77.32 36.62
C GLU A 509 -69.49 77.92 36.72
N GLU A 510 -70.24 77.43 37.67
CA GLU A 510 -71.50 77.98 38.11
C GLU A 510 -71.27 79.13 39.12
N PRO A 511 -71.77 80.36 38.95
CA PRO A 511 -71.57 81.46 39.88
C PRO A 511 -72.39 81.28 41.15
N SER A 512 -71.74 81.17 42.27
CA SER A 512 -72.33 81.23 43.62
C SER A 512 -72.83 82.65 43.92
N THR A 513 -74.13 82.80 44.00
CA THR A 513 -74.80 84.00 44.50
C THR A 513 -75.05 83.88 46.01
N THR A 514 -74.42 84.80 46.75
CA THR A 514 -74.65 85.06 48.19
C THR A 514 -75.95 85.79 48.44
N ALA A 515 -76.66 85.38 49.43
CA ALA A 515 -77.49 86.21 50.35
C ALA A 515 -77.33 85.69 51.75
#